data_10ee107e3567aadae1a73dac79cf291a
#
_entry.id   10ee107e3567aadae1a73dac79cf291a
#
_cell.length_a   1.000
_cell.length_b   1.000
_cell.length_c   1.000
_cell.angle_alpha   90.00
_cell.angle_beta   90.00
_cell.angle_gamma   90.00
#
_symmetry.space_group_name_H-M   'P 1'
#
loop_
_entity.id
_entity.type
_entity.pdbx_description
1 polymer ?
#
loop_
_entity_poly.entity_id
_entity_poly.type
_entity_poly.pdbx_seq_one_letter_code
_entity_poly.pdbx_strand_id
1 'polypeptide(L)'
;MAGPIDIEWSIDAVADLDRVATFLHAQHADLATRVALELIVKADVLRRHPTLGRPLTVRADYRELVLRVLGGAYALQYRYDGRSVLMLRVFHSREAR
;
A
#
# COMPACT_ATOMS: atom_id res chain seq x y z
N MET A 1 -2.87 10.78 25.11
CA MET A 1 -2.03 10.14 24.10
C MET A 1 -2.91 9.47 23.05
N ALA A 2 -2.67 9.77 21.81
CA ALA A 2 -3.46 9.18 20.74
C ALA A 2 -3.02 7.73 20.48
N GLY A 3 -3.99 6.81 20.39
CA GLY A 3 -3.72 5.44 19.98
C GLY A 3 -3.42 5.35 18.48
N PRO A 4 -3.26 4.13 17.94
CA PRO A 4 -3.09 3.93 16.51
C PRO A 4 -4.26 4.51 15.74
N ILE A 5 -3.97 5.12 14.60
CA ILE A 5 -5.00 5.67 13.72
C ILE A 5 -5.58 4.58 12.84
N ASP A 6 -6.73 4.85 12.25
CA ASP A 6 -7.38 3.90 11.35
C ASP A 6 -6.79 3.97 9.95
N ILE A 7 -6.76 2.82 9.30
CA ILE A 7 -6.45 2.71 7.87
C ILE A 7 -7.69 2.18 7.16
N GLU A 8 -8.10 2.90 6.13
CA GLU A 8 -9.13 2.44 5.21
C GLU A 8 -8.49 2.16 3.85
N TRP A 9 -9.02 1.17 3.16
CA TRP A 9 -8.61 0.83 1.81
C TRP A 9 -9.71 1.23 0.84
N SER A 10 -9.39 2.12 -0.09
CA SER A 10 -10.35 2.54 -1.10
C SER A 10 -10.73 1.36 -2.01
N ILE A 11 -11.83 1.50 -2.72
CA ILE A 11 -12.25 0.49 -3.71
C ILE A 11 -11.15 0.28 -4.74
N ASP A 12 -10.49 1.35 -5.19
CA ASP A 12 -9.40 1.26 -6.14
C ASP A 12 -8.18 0.53 -5.57
N ALA A 13 -7.85 0.79 -4.30
CA ALA A 13 -6.73 0.10 -3.65
C ALA A 13 -7.01 -1.40 -3.50
N VAL A 14 -8.24 -1.78 -3.15
CA VAL A 14 -8.64 -3.19 -3.08
C VAL A 14 -8.56 -3.83 -4.47
N ALA A 15 -9.05 -3.15 -5.50
CA ALA A 15 -8.93 -3.64 -6.86
C ALA A 15 -7.47 -3.79 -7.30
N ASP A 16 -6.60 -2.88 -6.84
CA ASP A 16 -5.16 -2.97 -7.11
C ASP A 16 -4.54 -4.21 -6.47
N LEU A 17 -4.95 -4.57 -5.25
CA LEU A 17 -4.49 -5.80 -4.62
C LEU A 17 -4.85 -7.03 -5.46
N ASP A 18 -6.07 -7.08 -5.98
CA ASP A 18 -6.49 -8.15 -6.88
C ASP A 18 -5.67 -8.17 -8.17
N ARG A 19 -5.43 -7.00 -8.76
CA ARG A 19 -4.62 -6.89 -9.98
C ARG A 19 -3.20 -7.39 -9.75
N VAL A 20 -2.57 -6.97 -8.64
CA VAL A 20 -1.22 -7.40 -8.28
C VAL A 20 -1.20 -8.91 -8.05
N ALA A 21 -2.19 -9.45 -7.36
CA ALA A 21 -2.30 -10.88 -7.12
C ALA A 21 -2.44 -11.64 -8.46
N THR A 22 -3.25 -11.15 -9.38
CA THR A 22 -3.43 -11.76 -10.70
C THR A 22 -2.13 -11.73 -11.51
N PHE A 23 -1.42 -10.61 -11.47
CA PHE A 23 -0.12 -10.46 -12.14
C PHE A 23 0.91 -11.48 -11.59
N LEU A 24 0.98 -11.63 -10.28
CA LEU A 24 1.90 -12.55 -9.64
C LEU A 24 1.47 -14.01 -9.83
N HIS A 25 0.18 -14.28 -9.84
CA HIS A 25 -0.36 -15.63 -10.02
C HIS A 25 0.08 -16.25 -11.36
N ALA A 26 0.21 -15.45 -12.39
CA ALA A 26 0.71 -15.90 -13.68
C ALA A 26 2.14 -16.41 -13.60
N GLN A 27 2.90 -15.99 -12.58
CA GLN A 27 4.30 -16.38 -12.38
C GLN A 27 4.44 -17.40 -11.25
N HIS A 28 3.71 -17.19 -10.13
CA HIS A 28 3.77 -18.02 -8.94
C HIS A 28 2.47 -17.93 -8.14
N ALA A 29 1.64 -18.94 -8.23
CA ALA A 29 0.32 -18.95 -7.60
C ALA A 29 0.39 -18.76 -6.07
N ASP A 30 1.30 -19.48 -5.40
CA ASP A 30 1.45 -19.39 -3.94
C ASP A 30 1.91 -18.01 -3.49
N LEU A 31 2.76 -17.37 -4.30
CA LEU A 31 3.32 -16.07 -4.00
C LEU A 31 2.23 -14.99 -4.02
N ALA A 32 1.28 -15.09 -4.94
CA ALA A 32 0.23 -14.08 -5.11
C ALA A 32 -0.56 -13.84 -3.83
N THR A 33 -1.05 -14.91 -3.20
CA THR A 33 -1.83 -14.80 -1.96
C THR A 33 -0.98 -14.26 -0.82
N ARG A 34 0.25 -14.74 -0.70
CA ARG A 34 1.16 -14.32 0.37
C ARG A 34 1.53 -12.84 0.25
N VAL A 35 1.77 -12.35 -0.95
CA VAL A 35 2.12 -10.95 -1.17
C VAL A 35 0.96 -10.03 -0.78
N ALA A 36 -0.26 -10.35 -1.18
CA ALA A 36 -1.42 -9.53 -0.83
C ALA A 36 -1.58 -9.41 0.69
N LEU A 37 -1.49 -10.54 1.41
CA LEU A 37 -1.59 -10.54 2.86
C LEU A 37 -0.44 -9.76 3.52
N GLU A 38 0.78 -9.97 3.04
CA GLU A 38 1.96 -9.27 3.59
C GLU A 38 1.89 -7.76 3.34
N LEU A 39 1.35 -7.32 2.20
CA LEU A 39 1.17 -5.90 1.95
C LEU A 39 0.23 -5.27 2.97
N ILE A 40 -0.88 -5.95 3.27
CA ILE A 40 -1.83 -5.45 4.26
C ILE A 40 -1.18 -5.38 5.64
N VAL A 41 -0.47 -6.43 6.04
CA VAL A 41 0.20 -6.49 7.34
C VAL A 41 1.28 -5.41 7.45
N LYS A 42 2.10 -5.24 6.41
CA LYS A 42 3.18 -4.26 6.44
C LYS A 42 2.67 -2.82 6.33
N ALA A 43 1.58 -2.60 5.61
CA ALA A 43 0.96 -1.28 5.54
C ALA A 43 0.46 -0.80 6.90
N ASP A 44 0.24 -1.72 7.84
CA ASP A 44 -0.24 -1.39 9.17
C ASP A 44 0.73 -0.50 9.97
N VAL A 45 1.99 -0.43 9.55
CA VAL A 45 2.98 0.50 10.14
C VAL A 45 2.48 1.95 10.09
N LEU A 46 1.68 2.29 9.09
CA LEU A 46 1.14 3.64 8.91
C LEU A 46 0.16 4.04 10.01
N ARG A 47 -0.38 3.09 10.76
CA ARG A 47 -1.24 3.39 11.91
C ARG A 47 -0.48 4.10 13.02
N ARG A 48 0.82 3.87 13.13
CA ARG A 48 1.68 4.49 14.15
C ARG A 48 2.61 5.53 13.55
N HIS A 49 2.92 5.42 12.26
CA HIS A 49 3.85 6.30 11.57
C HIS A 49 3.22 6.78 10.23
N PRO A 50 2.15 7.58 10.30
CA PRO A 50 1.40 7.95 9.07
C PRO A 50 2.20 8.82 8.11
N THR A 51 3.26 9.46 8.57
CA THR A 51 4.11 10.30 7.72
C THR A 51 5.34 9.57 7.19
N LEU A 52 5.39 8.24 7.32
CA LEU A 52 6.53 7.45 6.89
C LEU A 52 6.75 7.51 5.38
N GLY A 53 5.68 7.56 4.58
CA GLY A 53 5.79 7.73 3.14
C GLY A 53 6.26 9.13 2.78
N ARG A 54 6.96 9.25 1.65
CA ARG A 54 7.40 10.56 1.17
C ARG A 54 6.20 11.37 0.65
N PRO A 55 6.16 12.68 0.88
CA PRO A 55 5.10 13.49 0.30
C PRO A 55 5.16 13.50 -1.23
N LEU A 56 4.01 13.49 -1.87
CA LEU A 56 3.94 13.68 -3.31
C LEU A 56 4.00 15.18 -3.61
N THR A 57 4.66 15.54 -4.71
CA THR A 57 5.00 16.93 -5.02
C THR A 57 3.80 17.84 -5.18
N VAL A 58 2.66 17.29 -5.60
CA VAL A 58 1.46 18.09 -5.90
C VAL A 58 0.65 18.38 -4.66
N ARG A 59 0.61 17.45 -3.69
CA ARG A 59 -0.22 17.56 -2.49
C ARG A 59 0.50 16.95 -1.29
N ALA A 60 0.69 17.78 -0.26
CA ALA A 60 1.44 17.38 0.94
C ALA A 60 0.72 16.32 1.77
N ASP A 61 -0.61 16.24 1.69
CA ASP A 61 -1.39 15.22 2.40
C ASP A 61 -1.35 13.85 1.69
N TYR A 62 -0.87 13.80 0.44
CA TYR A 62 -0.71 12.56 -0.32
C TYR A 62 0.75 12.10 -0.23
N ARG A 63 0.92 10.81 0.05
CA ARG A 63 2.23 10.22 0.27
C ARG A 63 2.37 8.88 -0.46
N GLU A 64 3.60 8.48 -0.67
CA GLU A 64 3.93 7.19 -1.26
C GLU A 64 4.93 6.47 -0.37
N LEU A 65 4.60 5.23 0.01
CA LEU A 65 5.46 4.35 0.76
C LEU A 65 5.85 3.17 -0.11
N VAL A 66 7.14 2.91 -0.23
CA VAL A 66 7.63 1.73 -0.94
C VAL A 66 7.92 0.64 0.08
N LEU A 67 7.31 -0.53 -0.12
CA LEU A 67 7.50 -1.69 0.72
C LEU A 67 8.15 -2.82 -0.07
N ARG A 68 9.08 -3.52 0.57
CA ARG A 68 9.65 -4.74 0.01
C ARG A 68 8.94 -5.94 0.61
N VAL A 69 8.39 -6.79 -0.25
CA VAL A 69 7.62 -7.96 0.17
C VAL A 69 8.03 -9.14 -0.71
N LEU A 70 8.59 -10.17 -0.07
CA LEU A 70 8.88 -11.46 -0.74
C LEU A 70 9.62 -11.31 -2.08
N GLY A 71 10.64 -10.45 -2.09
CA GLY A 71 11.49 -10.25 -3.26
C GLY A 71 10.99 -9.21 -4.26
N GLY A 72 9.82 -8.62 -4.05
CA GLY A 72 9.29 -7.54 -4.87
C GLY A 72 9.23 -6.21 -4.14
N ALA A 73 9.15 -5.13 -4.89
CA ALA A 73 8.93 -3.80 -4.35
C ALA A 73 7.56 -3.28 -4.80
N TYR A 74 6.85 -2.67 -3.87
CA TYR A 74 5.48 -2.21 -4.09
C TYR A 74 5.34 -0.78 -3.62
N ALA A 75 4.67 0.06 -4.41
CA ALA A 75 4.40 1.44 -4.05
C ALA A 75 2.96 1.54 -3.56
N LEU A 76 2.79 2.04 -2.34
CA LEU A 76 1.50 2.32 -1.74
C LEU A 76 1.29 3.83 -1.71
N GLN A 77 0.30 4.30 -2.44
CA GLN A 77 -0.08 5.71 -2.42
C GLN A 77 -1.25 5.88 -1.48
N TYR A 78 -1.13 6.81 -0.54
CA TYR A 78 -2.14 7.03 0.48
C TYR A 78 -2.27 8.50 0.80
N ARG A 79 -3.39 8.83 1.44
CA ARG A 79 -3.65 10.16 1.96
C ARG A 79 -3.72 10.09 3.48
N TYR A 80 -3.02 11.01 4.14
CA TYR A 80 -3.10 11.19 5.58
C TYR A 80 -3.62 12.61 5.85
N ASP A 81 -4.77 12.71 6.50
CA ASP A 81 -5.43 13.99 6.76
C ASP A 81 -5.23 14.49 8.19
N GLY A 82 -4.33 13.89 8.95
CA GLY A 82 -4.10 14.18 10.35
C GLY A 82 -4.93 13.33 11.30
N ARG A 83 -5.87 12.54 10.80
CA ARG A 83 -6.76 11.68 11.62
C ARG A 83 -6.70 10.22 11.22
N SER A 84 -6.72 9.95 9.94
CA SER A 84 -6.73 8.59 9.40
C SER A 84 -5.96 8.51 8.10
N VAL A 85 -5.64 7.28 7.71
CA VAL A 85 -4.98 6.97 6.44
C VAL A 85 -6.01 6.35 5.51
N LEU A 86 -6.09 6.88 4.29
CA LEU A 86 -6.86 6.27 3.20
C LEU A 86 -5.88 5.74 2.17
N MET A 87 -5.84 4.42 2.01
CA MET A 87 -5.03 3.77 0.99
C MET A 87 -5.71 3.96 -0.36
N LEU A 88 -5.01 4.60 -1.31
CA LEU A 88 -5.59 5.03 -2.58
C LEU A 88 -5.25 4.09 -3.72
N ARG A 89 -3.98 3.71 -3.86
CA ARG A 89 -3.50 2.87 -4.95
C ARG A 89 -2.35 1.98 -4.48
N VAL A 90 -2.20 0.83 -5.12
CA VAL A 90 -1.08 -0.08 -4.91
C VAL A 90 -0.52 -0.49 -6.26
N PHE A 91 0.81 -0.42 -6.41
CA PHE A 91 1.49 -0.78 -7.65
C PHE A 91 2.67 -1.70 -7.36
N HIS A 92 2.85 -2.69 -8.22
CA HIS A 92 4.10 -3.45 -8.26
C HIS A 92 5.14 -2.61 -9.03
N SER A 93 6.41 -2.64 -8.59
CA SER A 93 7.47 -1.84 -9.19
C SER A 93 7.70 -2.12 -10.68
N ARG A 94 7.32 -3.31 -11.14
CA ARG A 94 7.46 -3.71 -12.55
C ARG A 94 6.26 -3.38 -13.41
N GLU A 95 5.18 -2.86 -12.82
CA GLU A 95 4.02 -2.44 -13.58
C GLU A 95 4.28 -1.10 -14.27
N ALA A 96 3.81 -0.95 -15.50
CA ALA A 96 3.76 0.35 -16.16
C ALA A 96 2.65 1.19 -15.51
N ARG A 97 2.96 2.45 -15.22
CA ARG A 97 2.01 3.37 -14.61
C ARG A 97 1.71 4.55 -15.50
#